data_95413ff0afb2fc14d04cc7e6f49c1068
#
_entry.id   95413ff0afb2fc14d04cc7e6f49c1068
#
_cell.length_a   1.000
_cell.length_b   1.000
_cell.length_c   1.000
_cell.angle_alpha   90.00
_cell.angle_beta   90.00
_cell.angle_gamma   90.00
#
_symmetry.space_group_name_H-M   'P 1'
#
loop_
_entity.id
_entity.type
_entity.pdbx_description
1 polymer ?
#
loop_
_entity_poly.entity_id
_entity_poly.type
_entity_poly.pdbx_seq_one_letter_code
_entity_poly.pdbx_strand_id
1 'polypeptide(L)'
;MKKLLNEWRKFINESGFNRIKNILQGKVASVSTVGFMTAENPMAQQLSRKENKALNKELMAFMRERGYGPIRIRGRFGNKERSFMIPNITRDDIVEAGKKFSQESVIFGEKTGDNEFVFQYIEGDKTIQRRDVALFDDEVQAREDFFSQERQSAGRKFYIPF
;
A
#
# COMPACT_ATOMS: atom_id res chain seq x y z
N MET A 1 -16.59 -27.03 -12.69
CA MET A 1 -16.65 -25.57 -12.73
C MET A 1 -16.19 -24.89 -11.44
N LYS A 2 -16.67 -25.28 -10.27
CA LYS A 2 -16.20 -24.70 -8.99
C LYS A 2 -14.69 -24.88 -8.76
N LYS A 3 -14.12 -26.01 -9.11
CA LYS A 3 -12.68 -26.30 -8.97
C LYS A 3 -11.84 -25.37 -9.85
N LEU A 4 -12.24 -25.17 -11.11
CA LEU A 4 -11.57 -24.29 -12.07
C LEU A 4 -11.63 -22.83 -11.64
N LEU A 5 -12.77 -22.37 -11.13
CA LEU A 5 -12.94 -21.01 -10.61
C LEU A 5 -12.09 -20.78 -9.35
N ASN A 6 -11.94 -21.78 -8.49
CA ASN A 6 -11.09 -21.68 -7.30
C ASN A 6 -9.60 -21.66 -7.67
N GLU A 7 -9.19 -22.44 -8.66
CA GLU A 7 -7.82 -22.41 -9.19
C GLU A 7 -7.51 -21.07 -9.87
N TRP A 8 -8.45 -20.53 -10.65
CA TRP A 8 -8.33 -19.19 -11.24
C TRP A 8 -8.24 -18.08 -10.18
N ARG A 9 -9.09 -18.14 -9.17
CA ARG A 9 -9.02 -17.20 -8.04
C ARG A 9 -7.69 -17.28 -7.30
N LYS A 10 -7.21 -18.49 -7.07
CA LYS A 10 -5.90 -18.72 -6.45
C LYS A 10 -4.77 -18.17 -7.32
N PHE A 11 -4.81 -18.40 -8.61
CA PHE A 11 -3.84 -17.89 -9.57
C PHE A 11 -3.84 -16.34 -9.63
N ILE A 12 -5.01 -15.71 -9.70
CA ILE A 12 -5.15 -14.25 -9.69
C ILE A 12 -4.63 -13.69 -8.36
N ASN A 13 -4.90 -14.32 -7.24
CA ASN A 13 -4.46 -13.91 -5.92
C ASN A 13 -2.94 -14.02 -5.76
N GLU A 14 -2.35 -15.11 -6.21
CA GLU A 14 -0.90 -15.29 -6.23
C GLU A 14 -0.22 -14.29 -7.18
N SER A 15 -0.82 -13.98 -8.34
CA SER A 15 -0.28 -12.98 -9.26
C SER A 15 -0.33 -11.57 -8.68
N GLY A 16 -1.35 -11.22 -7.92
CA GLY A 16 -1.47 -9.92 -7.24
C GLY A 16 -0.35 -9.68 -6.23
N PHE A 17 -0.10 -10.63 -5.34
CA PHE A 17 1.01 -10.57 -4.39
C PHE A 17 2.37 -10.56 -5.08
N ASN A 18 2.56 -11.43 -6.06
CA ASN A 18 3.80 -11.48 -6.82
C ASN A 18 4.07 -10.17 -7.58
N ARG A 19 3.04 -9.52 -8.09
CA ARG A 19 3.16 -8.21 -8.72
C ARG A 19 3.67 -7.17 -7.71
N ILE A 20 3.07 -7.09 -6.54
CA ILE A 20 3.50 -6.19 -5.46
C ILE A 20 4.96 -6.48 -5.08
N LYS A 21 5.29 -7.74 -4.85
CA LYS A 21 6.64 -8.19 -4.50
C LYS A 21 7.65 -7.79 -5.57
N ASN A 22 7.36 -8.06 -6.85
CA ASN A 22 8.24 -7.70 -7.95
C ASN A 22 8.45 -6.19 -8.08
N ILE A 23 7.38 -5.40 -7.89
CA ILE A 23 7.48 -3.94 -7.86
C ILE A 23 8.44 -3.51 -6.74
N LEU A 24 8.19 -3.94 -5.51
CA LEU A 24 8.94 -3.51 -4.34
C LEU A 24 10.39 -4.02 -4.32
N GLN A 25 10.68 -5.09 -5.04
CA GLN A 25 12.04 -5.59 -5.26
C GLN A 25 12.76 -4.90 -6.43
N GLY A 26 12.14 -3.89 -7.04
CA GLY A 26 12.73 -3.15 -8.16
C GLY A 26 12.79 -3.89 -9.49
N LYS A 27 12.09 -5.02 -9.62
CA LYS A 27 12.12 -5.87 -10.83
C LYS A 27 11.22 -5.37 -11.97
N VAL A 28 10.35 -4.41 -11.72
CA VAL A 28 9.43 -3.84 -12.73
C VAL A 28 10.01 -2.52 -13.21
N ALA A 29 10.58 -2.51 -14.40
CA ALA A 29 11.27 -1.34 -14.96
C ALA A 29 10.36 -0.11 -15.12
N SER A 30 9.07 -0.31 -15.38
CA SER A 30 8.08 0.77 -15.56
C SER A 30 7.63 1.44 -14.26
N VAL A 31 8.02 0.94 -13.10
CA VAL A 31 7.66 1.49 -11.80
C VAL A 31 8.88 2.09 -11.12
N SER A 32 8.89 3.40 -10.95
CA SER A 32 9.99 4.15 -10.34
C SER A 32 9.67 4.60 -8.91
N THR A 33 8.41 4.76 -8.59
CA THR A 33 7.94 5.19 -7.27
C THR A 33 6.72 4.38 -6.84
N VAL A 34 6.48 4.37 -5.55
CA VAL A 34 5.25 3.82 -4.95
C VAL A 34 4.81 4.69 -3.80
N GLY A 35 3.51 4.76 -3.57
CA GLY A 35 2.94 5.38 -2.39
C GLY A 35 2.03 4.41 -1.65
N PHE A 36 1.96 4.55 -0.34
CA PHE A 36 1.05 3.78 0.50
C PHE A 36 0.22 4.72 1.35
N MET A 37 -1.09 4.57 1.29
CA MET A 37 -2.01 5.31 2.16
C MET A 37 -3.37 4.65 2.28
N THR A 38 -4.10 5.09 3.27
CA THR A 38 -5.54 4.83 3.43
C THR A 38 -6.30 6.14 3.46
N ALA A 39 -7.60 6.10 3.30
CA ALA A 39 -8.50 7.20 3.65
C ALA A 39 -9.36 6.88 4.89
N GLU A 40 -9.13 5.71 5.50
CA GLU A 40 -9.86 5.30 6.69
C GLU A 40 -9.43 6.10 7.93
N ASN A 41 -10.36 6.29 8.84
CA ASN A 41 -10.12 6.89 10.15
C ASN A 41 -9.33 8.21 10.11
N PRO A 42 -9.81 9.24 9.39
CA PRO A 42 -9.12 10.51 9.28
C PRO A 42 -8.80 11.11 10.65
N MET A 43 -7.61 11.68 10.81
CA MET A 43 -7.09 12.21 12.08
C MET A 43 -7.10 11.20 13.24
N ALA A 44 -6.89 9.92 12.93
CA ALA A 44 -6.97 8.80 13.87
C ALA A 44 -8.33 8.67 14.60
N GLN A 45 -9.37 9.29 14.08
CA GLN A 45 -10.73 9.12 14.59
C GLN A 45 -11.37 7.85 14.02
N GLN A 46 -11.77 6.95 14.89
CA GLN A 46 -12.41 5.72 14.46
C GLN A 46 -13.81 5.98 13.90
N LEU A 47 -13.96 5.78 12.58
CA LEU A 47 -15.23 5.88 11.89
C LEU A 47 -15.87 4.50 11.71
N SER A 48 -17.16 4.51 11.33
CA SER A 48 -17.85 3.29 10.96
C SER A 48 -17.27 2.66 9.69
N ARG A 49 -17.52 1.36 9.52
CA ARG A 49 -17.12 0.64 8.30
C ARG A 49 -17.71 1.26 7.03
N LYS A 50 -18.94 1.78 7.11
CA LYS A 50 -19.63 2.42 5.99
C LYS A 50 -18.95 3.73 5.60
N GLU A 51 -18.63 4.57 6.57
CA GLU A 51 -17.92 5.83 6.37
C GLU A 51 -16.53 5.61 5.80
N ASN A 52 -15.77 4.70 6.38
CA ASN A 52 -14.44 4.33 5.89
C ASN A 52 -14.47 3.77 4.46
N LYS A 53 -15.48 2.97 4.12
CA LYS A 53 -15.66 2.46 2.76
C LYS A 53 -15.92 3.59 1.77
N ALA A 54 -16.72 4.58 2.13
CA ALA A 54 -17.00 5.75 1.30
C ALA A 54 -15.73 6.59 1.07
N LEU A 55 -14.95 6.85 2.10
CA LEU A 55 -13.67 7.57 2.00
C LEU A 55 -12.66 6.87 1.10
N ASN A 56 -12.50 5.57 1.24
CA ASN A 56 -11.61 4.79 0.37
C ASN A 56 -12.09 4.76 -1.09
N LYS A 57 -13.38 4.81 -1.33
CA LYS A 57 -13.94 4.95 -2.68
C LYS A 57 -13.59 6.31 -3.29
N GLU A 58 -13.69 7.37 -2.51
CA GLU A 58 -13.29 8.73 -2.93
C GLU A 58 -11.79 8.81 -3.21
N LEU A 59 -10.95 8.20 -2.36
CA LEU A 59 -9.51 8.12 -2.59
C LEU A 59 -9.19 7.38 -3.88
N MET A 60 -9.84 6.27 -4.15
CA MET A 60 -9.66 5.52 -5.40
C MET A 60 -10.01 6.39 -6.62
N ALA A 61 -11.13 7.09 -6.58
CA ALA A 61 -11.56 8.00 -7.64
C ALA A 61 -10.55 9.14 -7.85
N PHE A 62 -10.11 9.76 -6.78
CA PHE A 62 -9.09 10.82 -6.80
C PHE A 62 -7.79 10.37 -7.48
N MET A 63 -7.31 9.17 -7.15
CA MET A 63 -6.11 8.61 -7.76
C MET A 63 -6.30 8.29 -9.24
N ARG A 64 -7.44 7.69 -9.61
CA ARG A 64 -7.74 7.35 -11.00
C ARG A 64 -7.90 8.57 -11.89
N GLU A 65 -8.49 9.64 -11.41
CA GLU A 65 -8.60 10.92 -12.13
C GLU A 65 -7.22 11.50 -12.47
N ARG A 66 -6.20 11.21 -11.66
CA ARG A 66 -4.82 11.62 -11.90
C ARG A 66 -4.01 10.61 -12.71
N GLY A 67 -4.63 9.56 -13.22
CA GLY A 67 -4.01 8.55 -14.05
C GLY A 67 -3.28 7.45 -13.29
N TYR A 68 -3.43 7.36 -11.97
CA TYR A 68 -2.83 6.29 -11.16
C TYR A 68 -3.70 5.04 -11.13
N GLY A 69 -3.06 3.90 -10.93
CA GLY A 69 -3.69 2.59 -10.76
C GLY A 69 -3.51 2.03 -9.35
N PRO A 70 -4.31 2.46 -8.35
CA PRO A 70 -4.15 1.98 -6.98
C PRO A 70 -4.40 0.47 -6.88
N ILE A 71 -3.55 -0.21 -6.10
CA ILE A 71 -3.68 -1.62 -5.77
C ILE A 71 -4.19 -1.72 -4.33
N ARG A 72 -5.26 -2.47 -4.13
CA ARG A 72 -5.85 -2.66 -2.81
C ARG A 72 -5.00 -3.59 -1.97
N ILE A 73 -4.64 -3.14 -0.78
CA ILE A 73 -3.92 -3.90 0.24
C ILE A 73 -4.62 -3.76 1.59
N ARG A 74 -4.22 -4.58 2.53
CA ARG A 74 -4.57 -4.39 3.94
C ARG A 74 -3.33 -3.96 4.68
N GLY A 75 -3.42 -2.84 5.39
CA GLY A 75 -2.38 -2.36 6.26
C GLY A 75 -2.74 -2.62 7.72
N ARG A 76 -1.72 -2.81 8.54
CA ARG A 76 -1.84 -2.79 9.99
C ARG A 76 -0.77 -1.85 10.54
N PHE A 77 -1.22 -0.68 10.94
CA PHE A 77 -0.43 0.33 11.62
C PHE A 77 -1.15 0.67 12.93
N GLY A 78 -1.05 -0.31 13.90
CA GLY A 78 -1.90 -0.32 15.08
C GLY A 78 -3.23 -1.01 14.81
N ASN A 79 -4.12 -0.44 14.02
CA ASN A 79 -5.40 -1.01 13.59
C ASN A 79 -5.31 -1.59 12.17
N LYS A 80 -6.12 -2.61 11.90
CA LYS A 80 -6.26 -3.13 10.53
C LYS A 80 -7.04 -2.16 9.67
N GLU A 81 -6.44 -1.69 8.59
CA GLU A 81 -7.04 -0.75 7.65
C GLU A 81 -6.95 -1.27 6.22
N ARG A 82 -7.95 -0.94 5.42
CA ARG A 82 -7.88 -1.12 3.98
C ARG A 82 -7.10 0.04 3.40
N SER A 83 -6.02 -0.29 2.73
CA SER A 83 -5.07 0.68 2.20
C SER A 83 -4.85 0.48 0.71
N PHE A 84 -4.06 1.35 0.13
CA PHE A 84 -3.67 1.27 -1.28
C PHE A 84 -2.16 1.39 -1.42
N MET A 85 -1.60 0.58 -2.32
CA MET A 85 -0.31 0.81 -2.92
C MET A 85 -0.52 1.47 -4.29
N ILE A 86 0.14 2.57 -4.53
CA ILE A 86 -0.06 3.39 -5.73
C ILE A 86 1.24 3.48 -6.50
N PRO A 87 1.42 2.64 -7.55
CA PRO A 87 2.61 2.69 -8.39
C PRO A 87 2.72 3.99 -9.17
N ASN A 88 3.94 4.47 -9.33
CA ASN A 88 4.30 5.68 -10.06
C ASN A 88 3.71 7.00 -9.54
N ILE A 89 3.17 7.01 -8.33
CA ILE A 89 2.73 8.26 -7.71
C ILE A 89 3.93 9.16 -7.39
N THR A 90 3.78 10.46 -7.59
CA THR A 90 4.80 11.43 -7.17
C THR A 90 4.72 11.66 -5.66
N ARG A 91 5.83 12.12 -5.07
CA ARG A 91 5.86 12.50 -3.65
C ARG A 91 4.83 13.61 -3.36
N ASP A 92 4.75 14.59 -4.22
CA ASP A 92 3.80 15.71 -4.05
C ASP A 92 2.35 15.24 -4.08
N ASP A 93 2.01 14.33 -4.97
CA ASP A 93 0.64 13.80 -5.09
C ASP A 93 0.25 12.92 -3.89
N ILE A 94 1.15 12.08 -3.36
CA ILE A 94 0.83 11.28 -2.17
C ILE A 94 0.70 12.16 -0.91
N VAL A 95 1.52 13.19 -0.79
CA VAL A 95 1.43 14.17 0.31
C VAL A 95 0.13 14.98 0.21
N GLU A 96 -0.23 15.45 -0.97
CA GLU A 96 -1.49 16.15 -1.21
C GLU A 96 -2.70 15.27 -0.87
N ALA A 97 -2.69 14.02 -1.32
CA ALA A 97 -3.74 13.06 -0.99
C ALA A 97 -3.84 12.81 0.52
N GLY A 98 -2.71 12.66 1.19
CA GLY A 98 -2.67 12.51 2.65
C GLY A 98 -3.35 13.69 3.36
N LYS A 99 -3.06 14.91 2.95
CA LYS A 99 -3.69 16.12 3.49
C LYS A 99 -5.18 16.18 3.17
N LYS A 100 -5.57 15.90 1.91
CA LYS A 100 -6.96 15.91 1.47
C LYS A 100 -7.83 14.95 2.26
N PHE A 101 -7.33 13.75 2.54
CA PHE A 101 -8.04 12.72 3.28
C PHE A 101 -7.73 12.72 4.79
N SER A 102 -7.10 13.78 5.28
CA SER A 102 -6.79 14.00 6.69
C SER A 102 -6.07 12.82 7.35
N GLN A 103 -5.12 12.25 6.63
CA GLN A 103 -4.25 11.20 7.15
C GLN A 103 -3.06 11.82 7.91
N GLU A 104 -2.73 11.24 9.06
CA GLU A 104 -1.57 11.70 9.84
C GLU A 104 -0.27 11.42 9.09
N SER A 105 -0.21 10.33 8.34
CA SER A 105 0.98 9.93 7.62
C SER A 105 0.68 9.21 6.32
N VAL A 106 1.65 9.24 5.44
CA VAL A 106 1.73 8.45 4.21
C VAL A 106 3.13 7.87 4.07
N ILE A 107 3.26 6.83 3.25
CA ILE A 107 4.56 6.24 2.92
C ILE A 107 4.84 6.48 1.44
N PHE A 108 6.03 6.94 1.13
CA PHE A 108 6.52 7.12 -0.22
C PHE A 108 7.82 6.33 -0.42
N GLY A 109 7.88 5.57 -1.51
CA GLY A 109 9.06 4.84 -1.91
C GLY A 109 9.57 5.30 -3.27
N GLU A 110 10.87 5.43 -3.40
CA GLU A 110 11.56 5.81 -4.62
C GLU A 110 12.65 4.80 -4.96
N LYS A 111 12.72 4.42 -6.23
CA LYS A 111 13.74 3.48 -6.71
C LYS A 111 15.10 4.18 -6.77
N THR A 112 16.10 3.54 -6.19
CA THR A 112 17.50 3.98 -6.25
C THR A 112 18.21 3.46 -7.50
N GLY A 113 19.48 3.90 -7.74
CA GLY A 113 20.30 3.41 -8.82
C GLY A 113 20.60 1.91 -8.80
N ASP A 114 20.47 1.24 -7.66
CA ASP A 114 20.64 -0.20 -7.48
C ASP A 114 19.32 -0.99 -7.67
N ASN A 115 18.28 -0.36 -8.20
CA ASN A 115 16.93 -0.92 -8.38
C ASN A 115 16.24 -1.35 -7.07
N GLU A 116 16.67 -0.83 -5.95
CA GLU A 116 16.03 -0.98 -4.65
C GLU A 116 15.16 0.23 -4.34
N PHE A 117 14.07 0.03 -3.58
CA PHE A 117 13.25 1.12 -3.10
C PHE A 117 13.72 1.61 -1.75
N VAL A 118 13.89 2.92 -1.63
CA VAL A 118 14.07 3.62 -0.36
C VAL A 118 12.73 4.24 0.05
N PHE A 119 12.27 3.93 1.25
CA PHE A 119 10.97 4.35 1.76
C PHE A 119 11.09 5.51 2.74
N GLN A 120 10.13 6.43 2.65
CA GLN A 120 9.98 7.57 3.55
C GLN A 120 8.65 7.46 4.27
N TYR A 121 8.68 7.62 5.59
CA TYR A 121 7.49 7.86 6.40
C TYR A 121 7.29 9.37 6.52
N ILE A 122 6.15 9.88 6.06
CA ILE A 122 5.90 11.31 5.90
C ILE A 122 4.69 11.70 6.74
N GLU A 123 4.88 12.67 7.63
CA GLU A 123 3.80 13.34 8.36
C GLU A 123 3.62 14.76 7.85
N GLY A 124 2.42 15.08 7.37
CA GLY A 124 2.18 16.34 6.67
C GLY A 124 2.99 16.40 5.37
N ASP A 125 4.00 17.24 5.31
CA ASP A 125 4.97 17.35 4.21
C ASP A 125 6.40 16.99 4.62
N LYS A 126 6.61 16.60 5.90
CA LYS A 126 7.92 16.32 6.47
C LYS A 126 8.23 14.84 6.48
N THR A 127 9.41 14.48 6.02
CA THR A 127 9.95 13.13 6.19
C THR A 127 10.36 12.94 7.64
N ILE A 128 9.74 11.96 8.32
CA ILE A 128 10.01 11.65 9.72
C ILE A 128 11.03 10.52 9.83
N GLN A 129 10.90 9.49 9.00
CA GLN A 129 11.82 8.34 8.97
C GLN A 129 12.10 7.89 7.55
N ARG A 130 13.27 7.27 7.36
CA ARG A 130 13.68 6.61 6.12
C ARG A 130 14.06 5.16 6.38
N ARG A 131 13.75 4.30 5.42
CA ARG A 131 14.17 2.89 5.40
C ARG A 131 14.52 2.46 4.00
N ASP A 132 15.50 1.56 3.90
CA ASP A 132 16.11 1.22 2.62
C ASP A 132 15.35 0.12 1.88
N VAL A 133 14.74 -0.85 2.57
CA VAL A 133 14.18 -2.04 1.91
C VAL A 133 12.88 -2.48 2.55
N ALA A 134 11.92 -2.89 1.71
CA ALA A 134 10.76 -3.65 2.16
C ALA A 134 11.15 -5.10 2.45
N LEU A 135 10.64 -5.65 3.54
CA LEU A 135 10.84 -7.03 3.91
C LEU A 135 9.61 -7.86 3.52
N PHE A 136 9.88 -9.06 3.00
CA PHE A 136 8.84 -10.00 2.61
C PHE A 136 8.90 -11.21 3.51
N ASP A 137 7.76 -11.55 4.06
CA ASP A 137 7.59 -12.76 4.84
C ASP A 137 6.52 -13.61 4.19
N ASP A 138 6.92 -14.72 3.60
CA ASP A 138 6.02 -15.75 3.06
C ASP A 138 5.41 -16.60 4.18
N GLU A 139 5.98 -16.52 5.40
CA GLU A 139 5.54 -17.24 6.59
C GLU A 139 5.12 -16.21 7.67
N VAL A 140 3.94 -16.04 7.96
CA VAL A 140 3.20 -15.47 9.12
C VAL A 140 3.97 -14.65 10.21
N GLN A 141 5.22 -14.23 10.03
CA GLN A 141 6.02 -13.54 11.06
C GLN A 141 6.27 -12.05 10.81
N ALA A 142 5.44 -11.39 10.03
CA ALA A 142 5.43 -9.95 10.07
C ALA A 142 5.13 -9.50 11.51
N ARG A 143 5.94 -8.59 12.05
CA ARG A 143 5.70 -8.01 13.37
C ARG A 143 4.24 -7.65 13.50
N GLU A 144 3.59 -8.11 14.56
CA GLU A 144 2.13 -8.14 14.70
C GLU A 144 1.45 -6.78 14.50
N ASP A 145 2.18 -5.67 14.63
CA ASP A 145 1.62 -4.33 14.66
C ASP A 145 1.81 -3.50 13.37
N PHE A 146 2.75 -3.87 12.50
CA PHE A 146 3.08 -3.09 11.31
C PHE A 146 3.37 -3.98 10.11
N PHE A 147 2.37 -4.23 9.29
CA PHE A 147 2.54 -4.95 8.04
C PHE A 147 1.52 -4.48 6.99
N SER A 148 1.82 -4.76 5.75
CA SER A 148 0.86 -4.67 4.66
C SER A 148 0.63 -6.05 4.05
N GLN A 149 -0.58 -6.32 3.66
CA GLN A 149 -0.99 -7.60 3.10
C GLN A 149 -1.80 -7.36 1.83
N GLU A 150 -1.53 -8.13 0.80
CA GLU A 150 -2.40 -8.15 -0.36
C GLU A 150 -3.77 -8.71 0.05
N ARG A 151 -4.84 -8.05 -0.40
CA ARG A 151 -6.20 -8.30 0.09
C ARG A 151 -6.71 -9.72 -0.16
N GLN A 152 -6.23 -10.36 -1.20
CA GLN A 152 -6.77 -11.62 -1.70
C GLN A 152 -5.83 -12.82 -1.53
N SER A 153 -4.58 -12.61 -1.18
CA SER A 153 -3.64 -13.69 -0.93
C SER A 153 -3.72 -14.15 0.52
N ALA A 154 -4.02 -15.42 0.72
CA ALA A 154 -4.09 -16.01 2.04
C ALA A 154 -2.71 -15.99 2.74
N GLY A 155 -2.51 -15.03 3.65
CA GLY A 155 -1.40 -15.01 4.59
C GLY A 155 -0.07 -14.43 4.11
N ARG A 156 0.07 -14.01 2.85
CA ARG A 156 1.29 -13.37 2.35
C ARG A 156 1.35 -11.91 2.77
N LYS A 157 2.44 -11.55 3.42
CA LYS A 157 2.63 -10.21 3.99
C LYS A 157 3.95 -9.62 3.51
N PHE A 158 3.96 -8.31 3.43
CA PHE A 158 5.19 -7.54 3.35
C PHE A 158 5.14 -6.41 4.38
N TYR A 159 6.26 -5.91 4.80
CA TYR A 159 6.34 -4.79 5.71
C TYR A 159 7.54 -3.92 5.44
N ILE A 160 7.37 -2.66 5.76
CA ILE A 160 8.42 -1.65 5.70
C ILE A 160 8.75 -1.32 7.15
N PRO A 161 9.94 -1.73 7.64
CA PRO A 161 10.29 -1.57 9.05
C PRO A 161 10.73 -0.13 9.32
N PHE A 162 9.84 0.68 9.78
CA PHE A 162 10.16 2.01 10.28
C PHE A 162 10.45 2.00 11.77
#